data_e88eee7f86184d8a0c3ad39693b1d3ed
#
_entry.id   e88eee7f86184d8a0c3ad39693b1d3ed
#
_cell.length_a   1.000
_cell.length_b   1.000
_cell.length_c   1.000
_cell.angle_alpha   90.00
_cell.angle_beta   90.00
_cell.angle_gamma   90.00
#
_symmetry.space_group_name_H-M   'P 1'
#
loop_
_entity.id
_entity.type
_entity.pdbx_description
1 polymer ?
#
loop_
_entity_poly.entity_id
_entity_poly.type
_entity_poly.pdbx_seq_one_letter_code
_entity_poly.pdbx_strand_id
1 'polypeptide(L)'
;TAEGNAVTVLKKSIDKDTGAEHLERVPFVEAKPIMQPFGDRSKVVIEPMLTDQWFVDTAKIVEPALAAVRDGTTRIMPPSGEKTYYHWLENIEPWCISRQLWWGHQIPVWYGLNLWTTQFSDDEGDGEMDEVEIFRLLNDGGLVHRGSHHHAAPGFAGVTERFMDDIARLPAPLSHARVVEVADREAAIHAFAAALADYNLSQDPTRLVYPVWRDPDVLDTWFSSGLWPIGTLGWPDDTPELRTYFPTSVLVTGS
;
A
#
# COMPACT_ATOMS: atom_id res chain seq x y z
N THR A 1 2.81 0.84 25.66
CA THR A 1 4.24 1.24 25.68
C THR A 1 5.05 0.12 25.05
N ALA A 2 5.78 0.41 23.99
CA ALA A 2 6.52 -0.56 23.17
C ALA A 2 7.64 -1.33 23.93
N GLU A 3 7.85 -1.11 25.20
CA GLU A 3 8.88 -1.76 26.00
C GLU A 3 8.41 -2.24 27.39
N GLY A 4 7.12 -2.50 27.56
CA GLY A 4 6.63 -3.22 28.74
C GLY A 4 6.82 -2.51 30.09
N ASN A 5 7.20 -1.25 30.13
CA ASN A 5 7.33 -0.48 31.38
C ASN A 5 5.95 0.02 31.82
N ALA A 6 5.29 -0.76 32.66
CA ALA A 6 4.05 -0.32 33.31
C ALA A 6 4.31 0.93 34.14
N VAL A 7 3.44 1.92 34.04
CA VAL A 7 3.42 3.05 35.00
C VAL A 7 3.14 2.49 36.37
N THR A 8 4.01 2.79 37.33
CA THR A 8 3.84 2.33 38.72
C THR A 8 3.53 3.50 39.65
N VAL A 9 2.72 3.25 40.64
CA VAL A 9 2.43 4.17 41.75
C VAL A 9 2.86 3.59 43.08
N LEU A 10 3.21 4.46 44.03
CA LEU A 10 3.51 4.04 45.37
C LEU A 10 2.18 3.83 46.12
N LYS A 11 1.92 2.59 46.52
CA LYS A 11 0.80 2.23 47.38
C LYS A 11 1.28 2.14 48.82
N LYS A 12 0.64 2.90 49.70
CA LYS A 12 0.89 2.84 51.14
C LYS A 12 0.00 1.76 51.77
N SER A 13 0.60 0.84 52.47
CA SER A 13 -0.09 -0.13 53.31
C SER A 13 0.40 -0.01 54.73
N ILE A 14 -0.49 -0.23 55.70
CA ILE A 14 -0.16 -0.23 57.11
C ILE A 14 -0.33 -1.66 57.60
N ASP A 15 0.73 -2.21 58.17
CA ASP A 15 0.68 -3.50 58.79
C ASP A 15 -0.22 -3.43 60.02
N LYS A 16 -1.21 -4.31 60.11
CA LYS A 16 -2.24 -4.29 61.14
C LYS A 16 -1.74 -4.72 62.53
N ASP A 17 -0.65 -5.49 62.57
CA ASP A 17 -0.11 -6.06 63.83
C ASP A 17 1.00 -5.19 64.42
N THR A 18 1.77 -4.52 63.55
CA THR A 18 2.92 -3.72 63.97
C THR A 18 2.70 -2.21 63.86
N GLY A 19 1.66 -1.77 63.11
CA GLY A 19 1.43 -0.36 62.79
C GLY A 19 2.45 0.24 61.83
N ALA A 20 3.35 -0.56 61.27
CA ALA A 20 4.41 -0.07 60.39
C ALA A 20 3.84 0.30 59.03
N GLU A 21 4.32 1.42 58.48
CA GLU A 21 3.99 1.87 57.12
C GLU A 21 4.92 1.24 56.08
N HIS A 22 4.34 0.55 55.12
CA HIS A 22 5.06 0.03 53.97
C HIS A 22 4.65 0.75 52.69
N LEU A 23 5.65 1.20 51.95
CA LEU A 23 5.45 1.77 50.61
C LEU A 23 5.91 0.76 49.57
N GLU A 24 4.98 0.27 48.78
CA GLU A 24 5.24 -0.68 47.71
C GLU A 24 4.94 -0.04 46.33
N ARG A 25 5.81 -0.28 45.35
CA ARG A 25 5.52 0.09 43.99
C ARG A 25 4.64 -0.96 43.35
N VAL A 26 3.42 -0.55 43.01
CA VAL A 26 2.44 -1.42 42.32
C VAL A 26 2.12 -0.86 40.96
N PRO A 27 1.78 -1.72 39.98
CA PRO A 27 1.29 -1.24 38.68
C PRO A 27 0.10 -0.31 38.86
N PHE A 28 0.10 0.83 38.18
CA PHE A 28 -1.06 1.71 38.15
C PHE A 28 -2.14 1.09 37.27
N VAL A 29 -3.27 0.75 37.87
CA VAL A 29 -4.43 0.22 37.15
C VAL A 29 -5.59 1.19 37.40
N GLU A 30 -6.03 1.83 36.32
CA GLU A 30 -7.22 2.68 36.32
C GLU A 30 -8.37 1.91 35.66
N ALA A 31 -9.44 1.67 36.40
CA ALA A 31 -10.67 1.13 35.83
C ALA A 31 -11.43 2.25 35.11
N LYS A 32 -11.27 2.33 33.81
CA LYS A 32 -11.88 3.35 32.96
C LYS A 32 -12.69 2.68 31.87
N PRO A 33 -13.94 3.06 31.65
CA PRO A 33 -14.68 2.56 30.49
C PRO A 33 -14.03 3.07 29.22
N ILE A 34 -13.70 2.16 28.32
CA ILE A 34 -13.15 2.46 27.01
C ILE A 34 -14.24 2.21 25.98
N MET A 35 -14.54 3.23 25.17
CA MET A 35 -15.41 3.07 24.00
C MET A 35 -14.62 2.38 22.92
N GLN A 36 -15.02 1.15 22.57
CA GLN A 36 -14.40 0.41 21.50
C GLN A 36 -15.32 0.40 20.28
N PRO A 37 -14.79 0.66 19.08
CA PRO A 37 -15.53 0.51 17.84
C PRO A 37 -15.78 -0.97 17.54
N PHE A 38 -16.98 -1.27 17.03
CA PHE A 38 -17.37 -2.59 16.57
C PHE A 38 -17.80 -2.51 15.10
N GLY A 39 -17.49 -3.54 14.34
CA GLY A 39 -17.99 -3.67 12.97
C GLY A 39 -19.51 -3.77 12.95
N ASP A 40 -20.19 -2.97 12.14
CA ASP A 40 -21.66 -2.91 12.11
C ASP A 40 -22.31 -4.27 11.82
N ARG A 41 -21.70 -5.05 10.96
CA ARG A 41 -22.20 -6.37 10.56
C ARG A 41 -21.58 -7.50 11.36
N SER A 42 -20.25 -7.50 11.50
CA SER A 42 -19.51 -8.58 12.16
C SER A 42 -19.69 -8.60 13.67
N LYS A 43 -19.99 -7.44 14.27
CA LYS A 43 -20.03 -7.26 15.74
C LYS A 43 -18.72 -7.60 16.45
N VAL A 44 -17.62 -7.64 15.69
CA VAL A 44 -16.26 -7.85 16.21
C VAL A 44 -15.64 -6.50 16.54
N VAL A 45 -14.81 -6.47 17.57
CA VAL A 45 -14.03 -5.27 17.94
C VAL A 45 -13.12 -4.91 16.77
N ILE A 46 -13.10 -3.63 16.40
CA ILE A 46 -12.19 -3.08 15.41
C ILE A 46 -10.97 -2.53 16.14
N GLU A 47 -9.79 -3.02 15.78
CA GLU A 47 -8.53 -2.53 16.30
C GLU A 47 -7.79 -1.74 15.21
N PRO A 48 -7.24 -0.55 15.52
CA PRO A 48 -6.44 0.19 14.56
C PRO A 48 -5.15 -0.57 14.25
N MET A 49 -4.86 -0.72 12.96
CA MET A 49 -3.64 -1.36 12.47
C MET A 49 -2.93 -0.41 11.51
N LEU A 50 -1.60 -0.33 11.62
CA LEU A 50 -0.79 0.37 10.64
C LEU A 50 -0.60 -0.53 9.43
N THR A 51 -0.95 0.00 8.26
CA THR A 51 -0.70 -0.63 6.97
C THR A 51 -0.33 0.44 5.95
N ASP A 52 0.39 0.05 4.90
CA ASP A 52 0.68 0.95 3.80
C ASP A 52 -0.60 1.24 3.03
N GLN A 53 -0.77 2.50 2.63
CA GLN A 53 -1.94 2.97 1.93
C GLN A 53 -1.51 3.79 0.72
N TRP A 54 -2.35 3.78 -0.31
CA TRP A 54 -2.18 4.65 -1.47
C TRP A 54 -2.84 5.99 -1.24
N PHE A 55 -2.09 7.07 -1.50
CA PHE A 55 -2.58 8.44 -1.38
C PHE A 55 -2.41 9.19 -2.70
N VAL A 56 -3.40 9.99 -3.01
CA VAL A 56 -3.26 11.05 -4.02
C VAL A 56 -2.72 12.29 -3.33
N ASP A 57 -1.60 12.81 -3.83
CA ASP A 57 -1.06 14.11 -3.41
C ASP A 57 -1.90 15.23 -4.05
N THR A 58 -3.02 15.50 -3.42
CA THR A 58 -4.05 16.43 -3.90
C THR A 58 -3.54 17.85 -4.02
N ALA A 59 -2.57 18.26 -3.18
CA ALA A 59 -1.98 19.59 -3.24
C ALA A 59 -1.29 19.87 -4.59
N LYS A 60 -0.73 18.83 -5.24
CA LYS A 60 -0.08 18.98 -6.55
C LYS A 60 -1.03 19.10 -7.73
N ILE A 61 -2.27 18.61 -7.58
CA ILE A 61 -3.22 18.53 -8.70
C ILE A 61 -4.39 19.48 -8.56
N VAL A 62 -4.54 20.17 -7.43
CA VAL A 62 -5.71 21.03 -7.15
C VAL A 62 -5.67 22.37 -7.86
N GLU A 63 -4.49 22.92 -8.15
CA GLU A 63 -4.38 24.29 -8.68
C GLU A 63 -5.10 24.53 -10.01
N PRO A 64 -5.07 23.63 -11.00
CA PRO A 64 -5.89 23.81 -12.22
C PRO A 64 -7.39 23.89 -11.94
N ALA A 65 -7.91 23.14 -10.95
CA ALA A 65 -9.31 23.20 -10.57
C ALA A 65 -9.68 24.54 -9.94
N LEU A 66 -8.84 25.06 -9.04
CA LEU A 66 -9.01 26.38 -8.45
C LEU A 66 -8.95 27.51 -9.52
N ALA A 67 -7.98 27.41 -10.43
CA ALA A 67 -7.81 28.38 -11.51
C ALA A 67 -9.04 28.45 -12.42
N ALA A 68 -9.60 27.30 -12.78
CA ALA A 68 -10.76 27.21 -13.67
C ALA A 68 -12.02 27.93 -13.13
N VAL A 69 -12.18 27.98 -11.80
CA VAL A 69 -13.28 28.75 -11.20
C VAL A 69 -12.90 30.22 -11.02
N ARG A 70 -11.66 30.54 -10.67
CA ARG A 70 -11.18 31.90 -10.52
C ARG A 70 -11.22 32.71 -11.83
N ASP A 71 -10.90 32.07 -12.94
CA ASP A 71 -10.90 32.72 -14.27
C ASP A 71 -12.28 32.68 -14.97
N GLY A 72 -13.26 31.96 -14.40
CA GLY A 72 -14.61 31.84 -14.90
C GLY A 72 -14.79 30.83 -16.02
N THR A 73 -13.79 30.02 -16.35
CA THR A 73 -13.88 28.88 -17.27
C THR A 73 -14.93 27.88 -16.77
N THR A 74 -14.94 27.65 -15.46
CA THR A 74 -15.98 26.86 -14.78
C THR A 74 -16.79 27.78 -13.85
N ARG A 75 -18.11 27.69 -13.93
CA ARG A 75 -19.04 28.48 -13.09
C ARG A 75 -19.80 27.58 -12.15
N ILE A 76 -19.82 27.93 -10.89
CA ILE A 76 -20.59 27.22 -9.87
C ILE A 76 -21.96 27.87 -9.73
N MET A 77 -23.03 27.07 -9.82
CA MET A 77 -24.39 27.51 -9.70
C MET A 77 -25.12 26.72 -8.61
N PRO A 78 -25.71 27.39 -7.61
CA PRO A 78 -25.72 28.84 -7.41
C PRO A 78 -24.35 29.38 -6.96
N PRO A 79 -24.09 30.69 -7.15
CA PRO A 79 -22.77 31.27 -6.79
C PRO A 79 -22.41 31.15 -5.31
N SER A 80 -23.37 30.94 -4.43
CA SER A 80 -23.14 30.67 -3.01
C SER A 80 -22.29 29.40 -2.78
N GLY A 81 -22.26 28.46 -3.73
CA GLY A 81 -21.46 27.24 -3.69
C GLY A 81 -19.96 27.49 -3.87
N GLU A 82 -19.55 28.61 -4.48
CA GLU A 82 -18.14 28.94 -4.69
C GLU A 82 -17.38 29.02 -3.38
N LYS A 83 -17.99 29.58 -2.33
CA LYS A 83 -17.34 29.68 -1.01
C LYS A 83 -17.01 28.29 -0.44
N THR A 84 -17.91 27.34 -0.59
CA THR A 84 -17.69 25.93 -0.14
C THR A 84 -16.62 25.26 -1.00
N TYR A 85 -16.66 25.48 -2.31
CA TYR A 85 -15.67 24.95 -3.24
C TYR A 85 -14.25 25.40 -2.88
N TYR A 86 -14.02 26.71 -2.72
CA TYR A 86 -12.71 27.24 -2.34
C TYR A 86 -12.28 26.74 -0.96
N HIS A 87 -13.21 26.72 0.01
CA HIS A 87 -12.88 26.24 1.35
C HIS A 87 -12.33 24.81 1.35
N TRP A 88 -12.93 23.92 0.58
CA TRP A 88 -12.47 22.53 0.49
C TRP A 88 -11.18 22.40 -0.31
N LEU A 89 -11.06 23.06 -1.44
CA LEU A 89 -9.92 22.87 -2.32
C LEU A 89 -8.66 23.62 -1.85
N GLU A 90 -8.79 24.77 -1.21
CA GLU A 90 -7.66 25.49 -0.65
C GLU A 90 -7.09 24.84 0.62
N ASN A 91 -7.86 24.00 1.29
CA ASN A 91 -7.46 23.27 2.49
C ASN A 91 -7.44 21.75 2.26
N ILE A 92 -7.23 21.33 1.01
CA ILE A 92 -7.31 19.90 0.68
C ILE A 92 -6.11 19.14 1.22
N GLU A 93 -6.40 18.04 1.89
CA GLU A 93 -5.38 17.13 2.42
C GLU A 93 -5.16 15.94 1.48
N PRO A 94 -4.02 15.22 1.58
CA PRO A 94 -3.79 14.02 0.81
C PRO A 94 -4.91 13.00 0.99
N TRP A 95 -5.43 12.49 -0.11
CA TRP A 95 -6.58 11.59 -0.12
C TRP A 95 -6.13 10.14 -0.17
N CYS A 96 -6.44 9.37 0.88
CA CYS A 96 -6.26 7.92 0.88
C CYS A 96 -7.27 7.27 -0.08
N ILE A 97 -6.78 6.62 -1.12
CA ILE A 97 -7.61 6.01 -2.17
C ILE A 97 -7.66 4.48 -2.12
N SER A 98 -6.89 3.84 -1.26
CA SER A 98 -6.92 2.39 -1.09
C SER A 98 -7.92 1.95 -0.03
N ARG A 99 -8.59 0.82 -0.27
CA ARG A 99 -9.57 0.19 0.63
C ARG A 99 -9.31 -1.30 0.71
N GLN A 100 -9.34 -1.84 1.92
CA GLN A 100 -9.19 -3.27 2.19
C GLN A 100 -10.55 -3.96 2.07
N LEU A 101 -11.05 -4.09 0.84
CA LEU A 101 -12.34 -4.71 0.54
C LEU A 101 -12.15 -5.94 -0.36
N TRP A 102 -13.01 -6.91 -0.21
CA TRP A 102 -12.96 -8.14 -1.01
C TRP A 102 -13.34 -7.93 -2.47
N TRP A 103 -14.05 -6.87 -2.78
CA TRP A 103 -14.55 -6.61 -4.10
C TRP A 103 -14.51 -5.12 -4.45
N GLY A 104 -14.14 -4.83 -5.67
CA GLY A 104 -14.03 -3.47 -6.20
C GLY A 104 -13.04 -3.39 -7.35
N HIS A 105 -12.72 -2.20 -7.78
CA HIS A 105 -11.67 -1.94 -8.77
C HIS A 105 -10.31 -2.07 -8.07
N GLN A 106 -9.66 -3.19 -8.27
CA GLN A 106 -8.36 -3.47 -7.66
C GLN A 106 -7.31 -2.47 -8.15
N ILE A 107 -6.49 -1.99 -7.23
CA ILE A 107 -5.39 -1.08 -7.54
C ILE A 107 -4.48 -1.71 -8.62
N PRO A 108 -4.21 -0.99 -9.72
CA PRO A 108 -3.47 -1.55 -10.86
C PRO A 108 -1.95 -1.47 -10.64
N VAL A 109 -1.49 -1.86 -9.45
CA VAL A 109 -0.07 -1.87 -9.08
C VAL A 109 0.35 -3.30 -8.79
N TRP A 110 1.53 -3.64 -9.28
CA TRP A 110 2.15 -4.95 -9.15
C TRP A 110 3.48 -4.82 -8.44
N TYR A 111 3.74 -5.68 -7.51
CA TYR A 111 4.96 -5.73 -6.72
C TYR A 111 5.81 -6.91 -7.09
N GLY A 112 7.12 -6.74 -7.00
CA GLY A 112 8.11 -7.79 -7.08
C GLY A 112 9.03 -7.79 -5.86
N LEU A 113 9.75 -8.91 -5.67
CA LEU A 113 10.75 -9.02 -4.61
C LEU A 113 11.91 -8.04 -4.87
N ASN A 114 12.40 -7.38 -3.84
CA ASN A 114 13.60 -6.54 -3.94
C ASN A 114 14.85 -7.40 -3.85
N LEU A 115 15.40 -7.76 -5.00
CA LEU A 115 16.63 -8.54 -5.10
C LEU A 115 17.89 -7.68 -5.32
N TRP A 116 17.76 -6.34 -5.29
CA TRP A 116 18.88 -5.39 -5.50
C TRP A 116 19.51 -4.96 -4.17
N THR A 117 19.76 -5.90 -3.28
CA THR A 117 20.48 -5.62 -2.04
C THR A 117 21.97 -5.83 -2.25
N THR A 118 22.80 -5.08 -1.51
CA THR A 118 24.26 -5.24 -1.52
C THR A 118 24.72 -6.64 -1.09
N GLN A 119 23.83 -7.44 -0.52
CA GLN A 119 24.10 -8.80 -0.07
C GLN A 119 24.18 -9.82 -1.21
N PHE A 120 23.70 -9.48 -2.41
CA PHE A 120 23.88 -10.30 -3.60
C PHE A 120 25.06 -9.84 -4.49
N SER A 121 25.70 -8.73 -4.17
CA SER A 121 26.83 -8.19 -4.89
C SER A 121 28.14 -8.52 -4.17
N ASP A 122 28.46 -9.79 -3.99
CA ASP A 122 29.75 -10.16 -3.44
C ASP A 122 30.81 -10.28 -4.52
N ASP A 123 31.72 -9.33 -4.49
CA ASP A 123 32.97 -9.37 -5.26
C ASP A 123 33.96 -10.47 -4.77
N GLU A 124 33.63 -11.25 -3.75
CA GLU A 124 34.53 -12.20 -3.11
C GLU A 124 33.97 -13.63 -2.90
N GLY A 125 32.74 -13.92 -3.33
CA GLY A 125 32.15 -15.26 -3.21
C GLY A 125 32.15 -16.01 -4.53
N ASP A 126 32.33 -17.29 -4.48
CA ASP A 126 32.30 -18.26 -5.60
C ASP A 126 30.89 -18.43 -6.23
N GLY A 127 29.99 -17.48 -6.02
CA GLY A 127 28.73 -17.36 -6.75
C GLY A 127 27.62 -18.31 -6.32
N GLU A 128 27.80 -19.08 -5.26
CA GLU A 128 26.73 -19.89 -4.68
C GLU A 128 25.80 -18.99 -3.85
N MET A 129 24.54 -18.88 -4.29
CA MET A 129 23.50 -18.27 -3.46
C MET A 129 23.18 -19.20 -2.30
N ASP A 130 23.45 -18.77 -1.06
CA ASP A 130 23.02 -19.49 0.14
C ASP A 130 21.49 -19.38 0.28
N GLU A 131 20.83 -20.48 -0.06
CA GLU A 131 19.37 -20.65 -0.04
C GLU A 131 18.78 -20.33 1.34
N VAL A 132 19.48 -20.69 2.42
CA VAL A 132 19.02 -20.45 3.80
C VAL A 132 19.11 -18.96 4.13
N GLU A 133 20.13 -18.28 3.68
CA GLU A 133 20.31 -16.85 3.91
C GLU A 133 19.30 -16.03 3.12
N ILE A 134 19.06 -16.39 1.86
CA ILE A 134 18.02 -15.78 1.04
C ILE A 134 16.64 -15.97 1.67
N PHE A 135 16.32 -17.18 2.13
CA PHE A 135 15.05 -17.46 2.80
C PHE A 135 14.90 -16.65 4.10
N ARG A 136 15.97 -16.52 4.87
CA ARG A 136 15.99 -15.68 6.07
C ARG A 136 15.77 -14.22 5.74
N LEU A 137 16.45 -13.67 4.75
CA LEU A 137 16.31 -12.29 4.30
C LEU A 137 14.90 -12.00 3.77
N LEU A 138 14.30 -12.95 3.07
CA LEU A 138 12.91 -12.85 2.60
C LEU A 138 11.92 -12.80 3.77
N ASN A 139 12.11 -13.65 4.79
CA ASN A 139 11.24 -13.69 5.96
C ASN A 139 11.42 -12.48 6.89
N ASP A 140 12.64 -12.00 7.05
CA ASP A 140 12.95 -10.81 7.87
C ASP A 140 12.53 -9.49 7.18
N GLY A 141 11.94 -9.58 5.98
CA GLY A 141 11.49 -8.42 5.21
C GLY A 141 12.60 -7.66 4.50
N GLY A 142 13.86 -8.12 4.60
CA GLY A 142 15.03 -7.45 4.03
C GLY A 142 15.04 -7.40 2.50
N LEU A 143 14.43 -8.39 1.84
CA LEU A 143 14.33 -8.46 0.38
C LEU A 143 13.01 -7.93 -0.19
N VAL A 144 12.09 -7.49 0.65
CA VAL A 144 10.83 -6.91 0.18
C VAL A 144 10.77 -5.46 0.59
N HIS A 145 11.12 -4.60 -0.31
CA HIS A 145 10.95 -3.16 -0.13
C HIS A 145 9.64 -2.74 -0.77
N ARG A 146 8.68 -2.35 0.05
CA ARG A 146 7.46 -1.72 -0.43
C ARG A 146 7.82 -0.42 -1.12
N GLY A 147 7.45 -0.28 -2.38
CA GLY A 147 7.60 0.95 -3.12
C GLY A 147 8.79 1.09 -4.06
N SER A 148 9.84 0.25 -3.98
CA SER A 148 11.00 0.36 -4.88
C SER A 148 10.94 -0.51 -6.13
N HIS A 149 10.20 -1.62 -6.11
CA HIS A 149 9.99 -2.51 -7.26
C HIS A 149 8.52 -2.75 -7.47
N HIS A 150 7.87 -1.76 -8.06
CA HIS A 150 6.47 -1.86 -8.41
C HIS A 150 6.22 -1.19 -9.76
N HIS A 151 5.29 -1.73 -10.50
CA HIS A 151 4.84 -1.17 -11.77
C HIS A 151 3.34 -1.09 -11.83
N ALA A 152 2.82 -0.04 -12.46
CA ALA A 152 1.40 0.12 -12.69
C ALA A 152 1.02 -0.44 -14.06
N ALA A 153 0.08 -1.38 -14.09
CA ALA A 153 -0.51 -1.89 -15.33
C ALA A 153 -1.89 -2.49 -15.05
N PRO A 154 -2.82 -2.44 -16.02
CA PRO A 154 -4.17 -2.98 -15.85
C PRO A 154 -4.19 -4.49 -15.57
N GLY A 155 -3.21 -5.22 -16.10
CA GLY A 155 -3.11 -6.67 -15.95
C GLY A 155 -1.67 -7.17 -16.06
N PHE A 156 -1.49 -8.46 -15.74
CA PHE A 156 -0.19 -9.12 -15.68
C PHE A 156 0.62 -8.99 -16.96
N ALA A 157 0.00 -9.13 -18.13
CA ALA A 157 0.70 -9.00 -19.41
C ALA A 157 1.37 -7.64 -19.59
N GLY A 158 0.70 -6.55 -19.13
CA GLY A 158 1.23 -5.20 -19.27
C GLY A 158 2.38 -4.87 -18.31
N VAL A 159 2.58 -5.67 -17.27
CA VAL A 159 3.64 -5.46 -16.27
C VAL A 159 4.84 -6.39 -16.49
N THR A 160 4.64 -7.51 -17.17
CA THR A 160 5.67 -8.55 -17.36
C THR A 160 6.93 -7.98 -18.01
N GLU A 161 6.82 -7.24 -19.10
CA GLU A 161 7.97 -6.66 -19.80
C GLU A 161 8.78 -5.73 -18.89
N ARG A 162 8.10 -4.91 -18.08
CA ARG A 162 8.76 -3.97 -17.16
C ARG A 162 9.58 -4.69 -16.09
N PHE A 163 9.03 -5.75 -15.52
CA PHE A 163 9.78 -6.56 -14.55
C PHE A 163 10.90 -7.36 -15.25
N MET A 164 10.72 -7.79 -16.49
CA MET A 164 11.81 -8.40 -17.26
C MET A 164 12.97 -7.43 -17.50
N ASP A 165 12.68 -6.17 -17.80
CA ASP A 165 13.71 -5.12 -17.92
C ASP A 165 14.45 -4.88 -16.59
N ASP A 166 13.74 -4.97 -15.47
CA ASP A 166 14.36 -4.82 -14.17
C ASP A 166 15.26 -6.00 -13.84
N ILE A 167 14.77 -7.24 -13.93
CA ILE A 167 15.57 -8.43 -13.63
C ILE A 167 16.76 -8.63 -14.56
N ALA A 168 16.68 -8.14 -15.80
CA ALA A 168 17.81 -8.17 -16.73
C ALA A 168 19.06 -7.42 -16.21
N ARG A 169 18.90 -6.56 -15.24
CA ARG A 169 19.98 -5.83 -14.57
C ARG A 169 20.58 -6.56 -13.36
N LEU A 170 19.96 -7.66 -12.94
CA LEU A 170 20.50 -8.50 -11.88
C LEU A 170 21.68 -9.31 -12.37
N PRO A 171 22.60 -9.74 -11.47
CA PRO A 171 23.65 -10.66 -11.86
C PRO A 171 23.07 -12.02 -12.31
N ALA A 172 23.81 -12.70 -13.18
CA ALA A 172 23.47 -14.09 -13.52
C ALA A 172 23.61 -14.97 -12.25
N PRO A 173 22.73 -15.97 -12.06
CA PRO A 173 21.71 -16.47 -13.00
C PRO A 173 20.35 -15.76 -12.89
N LEU A 174 20.15 -14.84 -11.93
CA LEU A 174 18.86 -14.18 -11.66
C LEU A 174 18.33 -13.38 -12.86
N SER A 175 19.22 -12.82 -13.67
CA SER A 175 18.85 -12.11 -14.90
C SER A 175 18.12 -12.98 -15.93
N HIS A 176 18.10 -14.29 -15.76
CA HIS A 176 17.41 -15.23 -16.64
C HIS A 176 16.07 -15.72 -16.06
N ALA A 177 15.68 -15.23 -14.89
CA ALA A 177 14.45 -15.65 -14.25
C ALA A 177 13.22 -15.25 -15.07
N ARG A 178 12.19 -16.11 -15.04
CA ARG A 178 10.91 -15.82 -15.70
C ARG A 178 10.00 -15.09 -14.73
N VAL A 179 9.37 -14.01 -15.17
CA VAL A 179 8.34 -13.32 -14.42
C VAL A 179 7.09 -14.22 -14.34
N VAL A 180 6.59 -14.47 -13.13
CA VAL A 180 5.40 -15.29 -12.88
C VAL A 180 4.44 -14.56 -11.93
N GLU A 181 3.15 -14.68 -12.20
CA GLU A 181 2.12 -14.15 -11.32
C GLU A 181 1.86 -15.11 -10.15
N VAL A 182 1.75 -14.55 -8.96
CA VAL A 182 1.38 -15.27 -7.72
C VAL A 182 0.29 -14.51 -6.97
N ALA A 183 -0.34 -15.17 -6.01
CA ALA A 183 -1.49 -14.62 -5.32
C ALA A 183 -1.15 -13.41 -4.43
N ASP A 184 -0.04 -13.49 -3.72
CA ASP A 184 0.36 -12.51 -2.71
C ASP A 184 1.87 -12.58 -2.43
N ARG A 185 2.33 -11.76 -1.49
CA ARG A 185 3.72 -11.70 -1.05
C ARG A 185 4.22 -13.03 -0.48
N GLU A 186 3.41 -13.72 0.29
CA GLU A 186 3.79 -14.99 0.92
C GLU A 186 4.01 -16.06 -0.15
N ALA A 187 3.09 -16.16 -1.10
CA ALA A 187 3.24 -17.02 -2.27
C ALA A 187 4.48 -16.66 -3.10
N ALA A 188 4.81 -15.37 -3.20
CA ALA A 188 6.02 -14.92 -3.90
C ALA A 188 7.30 -15.42 -3.21
N ILE A 189 7.38 -15.32 -1.90
CA ILE A 189 8.53 -15.81 -1.12
C ILE A 189 8.68 -17.32 -1.33
N HIS A 190 7.61 -18.08 -1.21
CA HIS A 190 7.64 -19.52 -1.40
C HIS A 190 8.00 -19.94 -2.82
N ALA A 191 7.45 -19.28 -3.83
CA ALA A 191 7.76 -19.56 -5.23
C ALA A 191 9.22 -19.29 -5.57
N PHE A 192 9.76 -18.19 -5.07
CA PHE A 192 11.16 -17.85 -5.28
C PHE A 192 12.10 -18.82 -4.56
N ALA A 193 11.84 -19.16 -3.30
CA ALA A 193 12.64 -20.13 -2.55
C ALA A 193 12.64 -21.52 -3.21
N ALA A 194 11.46 -21.97 -3.66
CA ALA A 194 11.36 -23.26 -4.37
C ALA A 194 12.14 -23.27 -5.71
N ALA A 195 12.10 -22.14 -6.45
CA ALA A 195 12.85 -22.02 -7.69
C ALA A 195 14.36 -21.98 -7.48
N LEU A 196 14.81 -21.35 -6.40
CA LEU A 196 16.23 -21.36 -6.01
C LEU A 196 16.70 -22.77 -5.62
N ALA A 197 15.90 -23.51 -4.83
CA ALA A 197 16.20 -24.89 -4.46
C ALA A 197 16.34 -25.77 -5.71
N ASP A 198 15.43 -25.64 -6.65
CA ASP A 198 15.45 -26.40 -7.91
C ASP A 198 16.66 -25.99 -8.79
N TYR A 199 16.99 -24.70 -8.83
CA TYR A 199 18.18 -24.21 -9.51
C TYR A 199 19.47 -24.78 -8.90
N ASN A 200 19.62 -24.77 -7.58
CA ASN A 200 20.80 -25.28 -6.89
C ASN A 200 21.05 -26.76 -7.19
N LEU A 201 19.99 -27.54 -7.38
CA LEU A 201 20.07 -28.95 -7.75
C LEU A 201 20.35 -29.18 -9.24
N SER A 202 19.75 -28.37 -10.11
CA SER A 202 19.76 -28.60 -11.56
C SER A 202 20.81 -27.79 -12.29
N GLN A 203 21.22 -26.65 -11.74
CA GLN A 203 22.04 -25.62 -12.39
C GLN A 203 21.43 -25.10 -13.69
N ASP A 204 20.11 -25.19 -13.81
CA ASP A 204 19.35 -24.75 -14.98
C ASP A 204 18.68 -23.38 -14.70
N PRO A 205 19.21 -22.28 -15.26
CA PRO A 205 18.68 -20.94 -15.01
C PRO A 205 17.24 -20.73 -15.52
N THR A 206 16.76 -21.59 -16.45
CA THR A 206 15.38 -21.50 -16.94
C THR A 206 14.33 -21.88 -15.92
N ARG A 207 14.75 -22.49 -14.80
CA ARG A 207 13.89 -22.85 -13.68
C ARG A 207 13.71 -21.73 -12.68
N LEU A 208 14.53 -20.71 -12.73
CA LEU A 208 14.38 -19.53 -11.89
C LEU A 208 13.12 -18.75 -12.26
N VAL A 209 12.40 -18.29 -11.25
CA VAL A 209 11.24 -17.45 -11.40
C VAL A 209 11.39 -16.16 -10.59
N TYR A 210 10.89 -15.06 -11.13
CA TYR A 210 10.72 -13.80 -10.43
C TYR A 210 9.21 -13.61 -10.18
N PRO A 211 8.74 -13.89 -8.97
CA PRO A 211 7.33 -13.82 -8.65
C PRO A 211 6.89 -12.38 -8.45
N VAL A 212 5.75 -12.04 -9.03
CA VAL A 212 5.08 -10.76 -8.87
C VAL A 212 3.64 -10.95 -8.46
N TRP A 213 3.11 -10.03 -7.66
CA TRP A 213 1.74 -10.06 -7.18
C TRP A 213 1.10 -8.69 -7.30
N ARG A 214 -0.21 -8.70 -7.45
CA ARG A 214 -0.99 -7.48 -7.53
C ARG A 214 -1.29 -6.94 -6.14
N ASP A 215 -1.44 -5.61 -6.03
CA ASP A 215 -1.93 -4.96 -4.83
C ASP A 215 -3.30 -5.53 -4.44
N PRO A 216 -3.49 -6.02 -3.19
CA PRO A 216 -4.75 -6.61 -2.77
C PRO A 216 -5.86 -5.60 -2.55
N ASP A 217 -5.52 -4.31 -2.38
CA ASP A 217 -6.48 -3.27 -2.10
C ASP A 217 -7.27 -2.88 -3.34
N VAL A 218 -8.44 -2.31 -3.11
CA VAL A 218 -9.29 -1.74 -4.16
C VAL A 218 -9.32 -0.22 -4.05
N LEU A 219 -9.60 0.43 -5.17
CA LEU A 219 -9.74 1.88 -5.23
C LEU A 219 -11.00 2.35 -4.50
N ASP A 220 -10.90 3.49 -3.85
CA ASP A 220 -12.05 4.21 -3.31
C ASP A 220 -13.10 4.42 -4.39
N THR A 221 -14.37 4.24 -4.03
CA THR A 221 -15.50 4.39 -4.95
C THR A 221 -15.56 5.79 -5.57
N TRP A 222 -15.23 6.83 -4.80
CA TRP A 222 -15.20 8.21 -5.29
C TRP A 222 -14.08 8.44 -6.30
N PHE A 223 -12.95 7.75 -6.16
CA PHE A 223 -11.89 7.80 -7.14
C PHE A 223 -12.35 7.23 -8.48
N SER A 224 -12.97 6.05 -8.47
CA SER A 224 -13.52 5.42 -9.66
C SER A 224 -14.65 6.28 -10.28
N SER A 225 -15.52 6.85 -9.45
CA SER A 225 -16.59 7.74 -9.89
C SER A 225 -16.07 9.02 -10.55
N GLY A 226 -14.98 9.57 -10.04
CA GLY A 226 -14.32 10.74 -10.63
C GLY A 226 -13.77 10.49 -12.03
N LEU A 227 -13.42 9.25 -12.35
CA LEU A 227 -12.94 8.85 -13.68
C LEU A 227 -14.07 8.52 -14.67
N TRP A 228 -15.31 8.40 -14.19
CA TRP A 228 -16.43 7.98 -15.02
C TRP A 228 -16.65 8.85 -16.28
N PRO A 229 -16.58 10.20 -16.22
CA PRO A 229 -16.79 11.05 -17.39
C PRO A 229 -15.81 10.84 -18.55
N ILE A 230 -14.65 10.29 -18.28
CA ILE A 230 -13.62 9.98 -19.29
C ILE A 230 -13.53 8.48 -19.57
N GLY A 231 -13.59 7.64 -18.54
CA GLY A 231 -13.47 6.20 -18.69
C GLY A 231 -14.57 5.56 -19.53
N THR A 232 -15.82 6.05 -19.40
CA THR A 232 -16.96 5.57 -20.23
C THR A 232 -16.86 6.00 -21.69
N LEU A 233 -16.04 7.00 -22.00
CA LEU A 233 -15.80 7.48 -23.36
C LEU A 233 -14.55 6.87 -23.99
N GLY A 234 -13.92 5.90 -23.31
CA GLY A 234 -12.83 5.12 -23.82
C GLY A 234 -11.41 5.59 -23.46
N TRP A 235 -11.28 6.61 -22.58
CA TRP A 235 -9.95 7.00 -22.08
C TRP A 235 -9.22 5.77 -21.49
N PRO A 236 -7.91 5.57 -21.71
CA PRO A 236 -6.92 6.52 -22.27
C PRO A 236 -6.82 6.56 -23.80
N ASP A 237 -7.63 5.79 -24.53
CA ASP A 237 -7.60 5.82 -25.98
C ASP A 237 -8.22 7.12 -26.52
N ASP A 238 -7.70 7.59 -27.67
CA ASP A 238 -8.20 8.77 -28.33
C ASP A 238 -9.41 8.43 -29.21
N THR A 239 -10.58 8.22 -28.58
CA THR A 239 -11.82 7.82 -29.25
C THR A 239 -12.60 9.00 -29.80
N PRO A 240 -13.44 8.80 -30.85
CA PRO A 240 -14.36 9.83 -31.34
C PRO A 240 -15.33 10.33 -30.28
N GLU A 241 -15.78 9.46 -29.38
CA GLU A 241 -16.68 9.76 -28.29
C GLU A 241 -16.01 10.70 -27.27
N LEU A 242 -14.76 10.43 -26.90
CA LEU A 242 -13.99 11.26 -25.98
C LEU A 242 -13.78 12.67 -26.56
N ARG A 243 -13.42 12.78 -27.86
CA ARG A 243 -13.25 14.06 -28.54
C ARG A 243 -14.55 14.88 -28.65
N THR A 244 -15.68 14.20 -28.73
CA THR A 244 -16.98 14.85 -28.92
C THR A 244 -17.60 15.30 -27.61
N TYR A 245 -17.51 14.48 -26.56
CA TYR A 245 -18.29 14.65 -25.33
C TYR A 245 -17.47 15.07 -24.13
N PHE A 246 -16.15 15.06 -24.22
CA PHE A 246 -15.28 15.55 -23.14
C PHE A 246 -14.48 16.80 -23.60
N PRO A 247 -14.34 17.85 -22.76
CA PRO A 247 -14.94 17.97 -21.42
C PRO A 247 -16.44 18.22 -21.46
N THR A 248 -17.14 17.75 -20.41
CA THR A 248 -18.58 17.96 -20.28
C THR A 248 -18.92 19.43 -20.07
N SER A 249 -20.02 19.89 -20.70
CA SER A 249 -20.46 21.31 -20.61
C SER A 249 -21.17 21.63 -19.30
N VAL A 250 -21.81 20.65 -18.68
CA VAL A 250 -22.58 20.81 -17.43
C VAL A 250 -22.40 19.56 -16.56
N LEU A 251 -22.16 19.78 -15.28
CA LEU A 251 -22.17 18.76 -14.24
C LEU A 251 -23.25 19.13 -13.21
N VAL A 252 -24.18 18.21 -12.96
CA VAL A 252 -25.19 18.35 -11.91
C VAL A 252 -24.92 17.35 -10.81
N THR A 253 -24.76 17.84 -9.58
CA THR A 253 -24.55 17.00 -8.41
C THR A 253 -25.76 17.04 -7.48
N GLY A 254 -25.98 15.96 -6.73
CA GLY A 254 -26.91 15.97 -5.60
C GLY A 254 -26.36 16.85 -4.46
N SER A 255 -27.28 17.41 -3.67
CA SER A 255 -26.98 18.16 -2.44
C SER A 255 -27.00 17.25 -1.22
#